data_3b0ddc371943ffe7c8a2861e77dfd000
#
_entry.id   3b0ddc371943ffe7c8a2861e77dfd000
#
_cell.length_a   1.000
_cell.length_b   1.000
_cell.length_c   1.000
_cell.angle_alpha   90.00
_cell.angle_beta   90.00
_cell.angle_gamma   90.00
#
_symmetry.space_group_name_H-M   'P 1'
#
loop_
_entity.id
_entity.type
_entity.pdbx_description
1 polymer ?
#
loop_
_entity_poly.entity_id
_entity_poly.type
_entity_poly.pdbx_seq_one_letter_code
_entity_poly.pdbx_strand_id
1 'polypeptide(L)'
;MIDIKDLQQQPEGQLFDRKSFRIDAKALGVILVAFANADGGDVVIGIEDDGRITGINGNEEHLNELLRAPFDFCVPSVNVEIHFVDCTDVNGLPNRVLVMHVDPSMKVHANQADDAFYRVGDKSKKLNFEMRMQLFYAKGGRFYEDEPVYGATIDDLDLDFVSQYCQKIGYAKDAATYLRTNKGYITTVNGVEKVSGAAILLFGKDPQKFFQRARIRIVRYLGDEERFGREMNVVKDVSFEGRILEMTQKAIAFVDTQIKEYTFLGEDALFVTIPQYPPFCWTELIVNAVAHRDYSILGTDIMIKIFDHHYVVESPGILPGMVRIDNIRQMHFSRNPKIAEFMREYKLVKEFGEGVDRMFREMAEAGNPAPEYKQVEFMVKVRLNSSLREDTVEKATQKSSPKSTLKENINNEVEQKTVEKTVEKILKLIKVSPHITAKELAANLSLSRRGIEEQIKSLKAKGIIRRVGPDKGGHWEIVNITKK
;
A
#
# COMPACT_ATOMS: atom_id res chain seq x y z
N MET A 1 14.03 -25.42 2.49
CA MET A 1 14.01 -26.51 3.55
C MET A 1 13.89 -25.78 4.86
N ILE A 2 12.85 -26.06 5.65
CA ILE A 2 12.62 -25.37 6.95
C ILE A 2 13.67 -25.89 7.94
N ASP A 3 14.45 -25.00 8.54
CA ASP A 3 15.46 -25.38 9.54
C ASP A 3 14.83 -25.39 10.94
N ILE A 4 15.03 -26.48 11.67
CA ILE A 4 14.53 -26.64 13.04
C ILE A 4 15.07 -25.55 13.99
N LYS A 5 16.28 -25.04 13.76
CA LYS A 5 16.89 -23.97 14.56
C LYS A 5 16.15 -22.64 14.37
N ASP A 6 15.72 -22.35 13.15
CA ASP A 6 14.93 -21.15 12.86
C ASP A 6 13.60 -21.22 13.58
N LEU A 7 12.89 -22.37 13.52
CA LEU A 7 11.64 -22.60 14.23
C LEU A 7 11.78 -22.49 15.76
N GLN A 8 12.93 -22.92 16.28
CA GLN A 8 13.22 -22.85 17.72
C GLN A 8 13.49 -21.43 18.21
N GLN A 9 14.12 -20.58 17.38
CA GLN A 9 14.58 -19.24 17.76
C GLN A 9 13.59 -18.14 17.36
N GLN A 10 12.72 -18.39 16.38
CA GLN A 10 11.76 -17.40 15.90
C GLN A 10 10.82 -16.97 17.03
N PRO A 11 10.67 -15.67 17.34
CA PRO A 11 9.73 -15.20 18.36
C PRO A 11 8.28 -15.40 17.89
N GLU A 12 7.40 -15.72 18.83
CA GLU A 12 5.94 -15.72 18.58
C GLU A 12 5.47 -14.32 18.18
N GLY A 13 4.51 -14.25 17.26
CA GLY A 13 4.04 -12.98 16.73
C GLY A 13 2.85 -13.11 15.79
N GLN A 14 2.71 -12.15 14.90
CA GLN A 14 1.59 -12.08 13.96
C GLN A 14 1.50 -13.28 13.01
N LEU A 15 2.66 -13.82 12.58
CA LEU A 15 2.75 -14.86 11.55
C LEU A 15 3.33 -16.19 12.08
N PHE A 16 3.61 -16.28 13.37
CA PHE A 16 4.25 -17.45 13.95
C PHE A 16 3.78 -17.75 15.36
N ASP A 17 3.51 -19.03 15.65
CA ASP A 17 3.14 -19.51 16.98
C ASP A 17 3.77 -20.89 17.25
N ARG A 18 4.19 -21.14 18.51
CA ARG A 18 4.72 -22.44 18.97
C ARG A 18 3.77 -23.05 20.00
N LYS A 19 3.65 -24.37 19.95
CA LYS A 19 2.83 -25.07 20.92
C LYS A 19 3.42 -26.43 21.27
N SER A 20 3.32 -26.75 22.54
CA SER A 20 3.57 -28.10 23.02
C SER A 20 2.69 -29.11 22.28
N PHE A 21 3.20 -30.31 22.06
CA PHE A 21 2.39 -31.43 21.52
C PHE A 21 1.19 -31.80 22.41
N ARG A 22 1.14 -31.30 23.65
CA ARG A 22 0.00 -31.51 24.57
C ARG A 22 -1.18 -30.57 24.28
N ILE A 23 -1.08 -29.68 23.29
CA ILE A 23 -2.19 -28.80 22.95
C ILE A 23 -3.44 -29.60 22.61
N ASP A 24 -4.56 -29.18 23.13
CA ASP A 24 -5.86 -29.72 22.75
C ASP A 24 -6.25 -29.33 21.32
N ALA A 25 -6.82 -30.27 20.55
CA ALA A 25 -7.16 -30.03 19.15
C ALA A 25 -8.18 -28.88 18.97
N LYS A 26 -9.08 -28.67 19.95
CA LYS A 26 -10.00 -27.55 19.96
C LYS A 26 -9.31 -26.21 20.18
N ALA A 27 -8.30 -26.18 21.07
CA ALA A 27 -7.47 -25.00 21.29
C ALA A 27 -6.62 -24.69 20.04
N LEU A 28 -6.09 -25.71 19.37
CA LEU A 28 -5.42 -25.55 18.07
C LEU A 28 -6.37 -24.95 17.04
N GLY A 29 -7.63 -25.40 16.96
CA GLY A 29 -8.65 -24.83 16.08
C GLY A 29 -8.84 -23.32 16.25
N VAL A 30 -8.78 -22.81 17.48
CA VAL A 30 -8.85 -21.35 17.77
C VAL A 30 -7.67 -20.61 17.14
N ILE A 31 -6.47 -21.18 17.22
CA ILE A 31 -5.27 -20.57 16.63
C ILE A 31 -5.37 -20.56 15.11
N LEU A 32 -5.76 -21.68 14.50
CA LEU A 32 -5.94 -21.81 13.04
C LEU A 32 -6.98 -20.82 12.51
N VAL A 33 -8.13 -20.69 13.22
CA VAL A 33 -9.17 -19.69 12.90
C VAL A 33 -8.58 -18.28 12.97
N ALA A 34 -7.80 -17.97 14.01
CA ALA A 34 -7.23 -16.63 14.19
C ALA A 34 -6.24 -16.28 13.08
N PHE A 35 -5.39 -17.22 12.65
CA PHE A 35 -4.49 -17.04 11.51
C PHE A 35 -5.23 -16.88 10.18
N ALA A 36 -6.19 -17.77 9.89
CA ALA A 36 -6.99 -17.71 8.66
C ALA A 36 -7.81 -16.41 8.54
N ASN A 37 -8.26 -15.88 9.66
CA ASN A 37 -8.99 -14.62 9.71
C ASN A 37 -8.07 -13.39 9.56
N ALA A 38 -6.80 -13.51 9.91
CA ALA A 38 -5.80 -12.43 9.83
C ALA A 38 -4.86 -12.63 8.63
N ASP A 39 -3.57 -12.62 8.86
CA ASP A 39 -2.54 -12.58 7.84
C ASP A 39 -1.99 -13.95 7.44
N GLY A 40 -2.57 -15.03 7.98
CA GLY A 40 -1.99 -16.37 7.88
C GLY A 40 -0.80 -16.55 8.81
N GLY A 41 -0.05 -17.64 8.62
CA GLY A 41 1.16 -17.90 9.36
C GLY A 41 1.38 -19.37 9.70
N ASP A 42 2.42 -19.65 10.47
CA ASP A 42 2.84 -20.98 10.84
C ASP A 42 2.55 -21.29 12.31
N VAL A 43 1.95 -22.46 12.55
CA VAL A 43 1.82 -23.02 13.89
C VAL A 43 2.74 -24.24 13.99
N VAL A 44 3.70 -24.19 14.88
CA VAL A 44 4.68 -25.25 15.10
C VAL A 44 4.34 -26.00 16.37
N ILE A 45 4.15 -27.33 16.27
CA ILE A 45 3.75 -28.21 17.36
C ILE A 45 4.91 -29.17 17.68
N GLY A 46 5.23 -29.28 18.97
CA GLY A 46 6.34 -30.10 19.48
C GLY A 46 7.55 -29.27 19.93
N ILE A 47 7.38 -27.94 20.02
CA ILE A 47 8.35 -27.03 20.65
C ILE A 47 7.63 -26.31 21.80
N GLU A 48 8.20 -26.34 22.98
CA GLU A 48 7.69 -25.68 24.17
C GLU A 48 7.92 -24.16 24.11
N ASP A 49 7.22 -23.37 24.93
CA ASP A 49 7.33 -21.90 24.96
C ASP A 49 8.76 -21.40 25.26
N ASP A 50 9.56 -22.21 25.99
CA ASP A 50 10.97 -21.92 26.29
C ASP A 50 11.95 -22.34 25.19
N GLY A 51 11.42 -22.83 24.05
CA GLY A 51 12.19 -23.28 22.90
C GLY A 51 12.71 -24.73 23.00
N ARG A 52 12.41 -25.48 24.07
CA ARG A 52 12.79 -26.90 24.14
C ARG A 52 11.98 -27.73 23.14
N ILE A 53 12.67 -28.57 22.38
CA ILE A 53 12.07 -29.46 21.42
C ILE A 53 11.65 -30.75 22.14
N THR A 54 10.36 -30.95 22.30
CA THR A 54 9.77 -32.19 22.87
C THR A 54 9.34 -33.16 21.78
N GLY A 55 9.12 -32.67 20.55
CA GLY A 55 8.69 -33.45 19.40
C GLY A 55 7.25 -33.93 19.51
N ILE A 56 6.81 -34.72 18.52
CA ILE A 56 5.43 -35.22 18.38
C ILE A 56 5.33 -36.75 18.36
N ASN A 57 6.44 -37.49 18.45
CA ASN A 57 6.42 -38.93 18.44
C ASN A 57 5.84 -39.50 19.75
N GLY A 58 5.21 -40.67 19.68
CA GLY A 58 4.76 -41.45 20.83
C GLY A 58 3.25 -41.41 21.11
N ASN A 59 2.46 -40.59 20.39
CA ASN A 59 1.01 -40.63 20.47
C ASN A 59 0.37 -40.32 19.11
N GLU A 60 0.24 -41.32 18.28
CA GLU A 60 -0.32 -41.23 16.92
C GLU A 60 -1.82 -40.88 16.94
N GLU A 61 -2.57 -41.30 17.95
CA GLU A 61 -3.99 -40.96 18.09
C GLU A 61 -4.17 -39.45 18.27
N HIS A 62 -3.42 -38.86 19.19
CA HIS A 62 -3.43 -37.44 19.44
C HIS A 62 -2.91 -36.65 18.23
N LEU A 63 -1.85 -37.10 17.54
CA LEU A 63 -1.37 -36.51 16.31
C LEU A 63 -2.48 -36.44 15.26
N ASN A 64 -3.22 -37.52 15.07
CA ASN A 64 -4.35 -37.58 14.13
C ASN A 64 -5.49 -36.63 14.53
N GLU A 65 -5.76 -36.43 15.82
CA GLU A 65 -6.71 -35.41 16.27
C GLU A 65 -6.24 -33.99 15.89
N LEU A 66 -4.97 -33.68 16.09
CA LEU A 66 -4.42 -32.37 15.72
C LEU A 66 -4.46 -32.16 14.19
N LEU A 67 -4.16 -33.19 13.40
CA LEU A 67 -4.22 -33.11 11.93
C LEU A 67 -5.65 -32.89 11.40
N ARG A 68 -6.67 -33.33 12.12
CA ARG A 68 -8.08 -33.11 11.78
C ARG A 68 -8.63 -31.80 12.31
N ALA A 69 -7.93 -31.09 13.20
CA ALA A 69 -8.41 -29.86 13.82
C ALA A 69 -8.92 -28.80 12.83
N PRO A 70 -8.30 -28.58 11.65
CA PRO A 70 -8.79 -27.65 10.63
C PRO A 70 -10.21 -27.96 10.13
N PHE A 71 -10.61 -29.22 10.15
CA PHE A 71 -11.93 -29.69 9.70
C PHE A 71 -12.91 -29.82 10.86
N ASP A 72 -12.47 -30.38 11.97
CA ASP A 72 -13.33 -30.72 13.10
C ASP A 72 -13.68 -29.52 13.97
N PHE A 73 -12.78 -28.51 14.06
CA PHE A 73 -12.93 -27.38 14.99
C PHE A 73 -12.97 -26.02 14.32
N CYS A 74 -12.95 -25.94 12.97
CA CYS A 74 -13.03 -24.67 12.23
C CYS A 74 -14.26 -24.68 11.30
N VAL A 75 -15.04 -23.58 11.31
CA VAL A 75 -16.27 -23.42 10.51
C VAL A 75 -16.23 -22.05 9.77
N PRO A 76 -16.22 -22.04 8.44
CA PRO A 76 -15.89 -23.16 7.56
C PRO A 76 -14.49 -23.71 7.86
N SER A 77 -14.17 -24.89 7.34
CA SER A 77 -12.85 -25.49 7.53
C SER A 77 -11.73 -24.57 7.01
N VAL A 78 -10.61 -24.56 7.72
CA VAL A 78 -9.41 -23.79 7.36
C VAL A 78 -8.51 -24.64 6.45
N ASN A 79 -7.98 -24.05 5.39
CA ASN A 79 -6.98 -24.70 4.56
C ASN A 79 -5.62 -24.63 5.26
N VAL A 80 -4.94 -25.77 5.37
CA VAL A 80 -3.66 -25.89 6.07
C VAL A 80 -2.72 -26.77 5.25
N GLU A 81 -1.51 -26.26 5.00
CA GLU A 81 -0.40 -27.09 4.49
C GLU A 81 0.36 -27.69 5.67
N ILE A 82 0.64 -28.99 5.59
CA ILE A 82 1.23 -29.75 6.67
C ILE A 82 2.65 -30.18 6.28
N HIS A 83 3.61 -29.86 7.15
CA HIS A 83 4.99 -30.27 7.02
C HIS A 83 5.50 -30.92 8.30
N PHE A 84 6.30 -31.97 8.16
CA PHE A 84 7.03 -32.58 9.26
C PHE A 84 8.52 -32.25 9.13
N VAL A 85 9.11 -31.75 10.20
CA VAL A 85 10.53 -31.42 10.25
C VAL A 85 11.21 -32.34 11.22
N ASP A 86 12.21 -33.09 10.74
CA ASP A 86 12.99 -34.00 11.58
C ASP A 86 13.84 -33.22 12.57
N CYS A 87 13.91 -33.71 13.79
CA CYS A 87 14.64 -33.09 14.89
C CYS A 87 15.21 -34.12 15.87
N THR A 88 15.99 -33.64 16.80
CA THR A 88 16.38 -34.39 17.99
C THR A 88 15.72 -33.75 19.21
N ASP A 89 15.02 -34.55 20.01
CA ASP A 89 14.30 -34.04 21.18
C ASP A 89 15.27 -33.75 22.36
N VAL A 90 14.72 -33.20 23.44
CA VAL A 90 15.49 -32.87 24.68
C VAL A 90 16.19 -34.08 25.32
N ASN A 91 15.79 -35.30 24.98
CA ASN A 91 16.37 -36.54 25.46
C ASN A 91 17.47 -37.09 24.53
N GLY A 92 17.75 -36.38 23.42
CA GLY A 92 18.71 -36.83 22.40
C GLY A 92 18.16 -37.89 21.46
N LEU A 93 16.85 -38.13 21.42
CA LEU A 93 16.21 -39.12 20.56
C LEU A 93 15.75 -38.51 19.26
N PRO A 94 15.80 -39.28 18.15
CA PRO A 94 15.19 -38.84 16.87
C PRO A 94 13.69 -38.60 17.03
N ASN A 95 13.22 -37.42 16.59
CA ASN A 95 11.84 -37.00 16.70
C ASN A 95 11.46 -36.12 15.51
N ARG A 96 10.23 -35.62 15.48
CA ARG A 96 9.73 -34.66 14.48
C ARG A 96 8.96 -33.56 15.18
N VAL A 97 8.87 -32.40 14.53
CA VAL A 97 7.88 -31.35 14.84
C VAL A 97 6.89 -31.24 13.69
N LEU A 98 5.66 -30.88 14.00
CA LEU A 98 4.61 -30.62 13.03
C LEU A 98 4.52 -29.12 12.77
N VAL A 99 4.64 -28.70 11.51
CA VAL A 99 4.41 -27.32 11.06
C VAL A 99 3.11 -27.29 10.26
N MET A 100 2.18 -26.47 10.68
CA MET A 100 0.91 -26.23 10.03
C MET A 100 0.92 -24.81 9.47
N HIS A 101 1.10 -24.66 8.16
CA HIS A 101 1.02 -23.38 7.47
C HIS A 101 -0.45 -23.07 7.13
N VAL A 102 -0.90 -21.90 7.54
CA VAL A 102 -2.26 -21.39 7.31
C VAL A 102 -2.20 -20.19 6.39
N ASP A 103 -2.84 -20.30 5.23
CA ASP A 103 -3.03 -19.17 4.36
C ASP A 103 -4.10 -18.20 4.88
N PRO A 104 -3.97 -16.89 4.66
CA PRO A 104 -5.06 -15.95 4.91
C PRO A 104 -6.27 -16.29 4.03
N SER A 105 -7.47 -16.31 4.62
CA SER A 105 -8.70 -16.69 3.93
C SER A 105 -9.58 -15.50 3.57
N MET A 106 -10.26 -15.56 2.42
CA MET A 106 -11.33 -14.61 2.07
C MET A 106 -12.63 -14.85 2.84
N LYS A 107 -12.77 -16.00 3.52
CA LYS A 107 -13.92 -16.29 4.36
C LYS A 107 -13.66 -15.89 5.80
N VAL A 108 -14.71 -15.55 6.54
CA VAL A 108 -14.62 -15.44 7.99
C VAL A 108 -14.82 -16.81 8.59
N HIS A 109 -13.85 -17.25 9.37
CA HIS A 109 -13.85 -18.54 10.08
C HIS A 109 -14.22 -18.32 11.55
N ALA A 110 -14.87 -19.33 12.12
CA ALA A 110 -15.21 -19.41 13.54
C ALA A 110 -14.90 -20.81 14.07
N ASN A 111 -14.90 -20.99 15.36
CA ASN A 111 -14.87 -22.32 15.97
C ASN A 111 -16.28 -22.95 15.96
N GLN A 112 -16.41 -24.19 16.48
CA GLN A 112 -17.71 -24.88 16.58
C GLN A 112 -18.75 -24.17 17.47
N ALA A 113 -18.33 -23.28 18.36
CA ALA A 113 -19.21 -22.47 19.21
C ALA A 113 -19.63 -21.15 18.52
N ASP A 114 -19.35 -20.98 17.23
CA ASP A 114 -19.55 -19.78 16.44
C ASP A 114 -18.76 -18.56 16.94
N ASP A 115 -17.66 -18.77 17.67
CA ASP A 115 -16.75 -17.71 18.07
C ASP A 115 -15.68 -17.48 16.98
N ALA A 116 -15.60 -16.27 16.47
CA ALA A 116 -14.53 -15.86 15.56
C ALA A 116 -13.36 -15.24 16.33
N PHE A 117 -12.15 -15.51 15.85
CA PHE A 117 -10.90 -15.00 16.42
C PHE A 117 -10.07 -14.31 15.33
N TYR A 118 -9.23 -13.36 15.73
CA TYR A 118 -8.32 -12.63 14.88
C TYR A 118 -6.94 -12.58 15.53
N ARG A 119 -5.87 -12.81 14.75
CA ARG A 119 -4.50 -12.75 15.27
C ARG A 119 -4.06 -11.29 15.42
N VAL A 120 -3.59 -10.92 16.60
CA VAL A 120 -3.03 -9.60 16.91
C VAL A 120 -1.74 -9.81 17.69
N GLY A 121 -0.61 -9.64 17.02
CA GLY A 121 0.69 -10.00 17.56
C GLY A 121 0.74 -11.51 17.89
N ASP A 122 1.09 -11.84 19.12
CA ASP A 122 1.16 -13.21 19.65
C ASP A 122 -0.17 -13.77 20.19
N LYS A 123 -1.28 -13.01 20.08
CA LYS A 123 -2.58 -13.33 20.69
C LYS A 123 -3.67 -13.65 19.68
N SER A 124 -4.47 -14.67 19.94
CA SER A 124 -5.75 -14.93 19.27
C SER A 124 -6.87 -14.19 19.98
N LYS A 125 -7.25 -13.00 19.48
CA LYS A 125 -8.28 -12.13 20.09
C LYS A 125 -9.66 -12.56 19.61
N LYS A 126 -10.58 -12.88 20.54
CA LYS A 126 -11.98 -13.15 20.23
C LYS A 126 -12.65 -11.87 19.73
N LEU A 127 -13.35 -11.96 18.61
CA LEU A 127 -14.10 -10.87 18.02
C LEU A 127 -15.50 -10.79 18.62
N ASN A 128 -15.95 -9.56 18.93
CA ASN A 128 -17.36 -9.31 19.19
C ASN A 128 -18.15 -9.27 17.88
N PHE A 129 -19.48 -9.13 17.96
CA PHE A 129 -20.36 -9.11 16.79
C PHE A 129 -19.96 -8.00 15.79
N GLU A 130 -19.71 -6.79 16.26
CA GLU A 130 -19.36 -5.65 15.41
C GLU A 130 -18.03 -5.88 14.68
N MET A 131 -17.00 -6.34 15.39
CA MET A 131 -15.69 -6.66 14.81
C MET A 131 -15.79 -7.80 13.77
N ARG A 132 -16.64 -8.81 14.03
CA ARG A 132 -16.88 -9.89 13.09
C ARG A 132 -17.55 -9.40 11.81
N MET A 133 -18.50 -8.48 11.92
CA MET A 133 -19.14 -7.85 10.76
C MET A 133 -18.15 -6.98 9.98
N GLN A 134 -17.32 -6.20 10.65
CA GLN A 134 -16.25 -5.43 10.02
C GLN A 134 -15.26 -6.32 9.25
N LEU A 135 -14.86 -7.45 9.86
CA LEU A 135 -14.01 -8.44 9.19
C LEU A 135 -14.70 -9.03 7.96
N PHE A 136 -16.00 -9.32 8.04
CA PHE A 136 -16.80 -9.84 6.94
C PHE A 136 -16.84 -8.87 5.74
N TYR A 137 -17.07 -7.58 6.00
CA TYR A 137 -17.00 -6.55 4.97
C TYR A 137 -15.57 -6.38 4.43
N ALA A 138 -14.57 -6.40 5.30
CA ALA A 138 -13.18 -6.27 4.89
C ALA A 138 -12.72 -7.40 3.96
N LYS A 139 -13.21 -8.62 4.19
CA LYS A 139 -12.94 -9.79 3.35
C LYS A 139 -13.78 -9.83 2.05
N GLY A 140 -14.67 -8.83 1.82
CA GLY A 140 -15.49 -8.75 0.61
C GLY A 140 -16.66 -9.72 0.58
N GLY A 141 -17.08 -10.26 1.72
CA GLY A 141 -18.28 -11.09 1.80
C GLY A 141 -19.55 -10.32 1.44
N ARG A 142 -19.59 -9.02 1.76
CA ARG A 142 -20.54 -8.00 1.27
C ARG A 142 -19.83 -6.65 1.25
N PHE A 143 -20.34 -5.73 0.46
CA PHE A 143 -19.87 -4.35 0.45
C PHE A 143 -20.80 -3.49 1.32
N TYR A 144 -20.27 -2.88 2.37
CA TYR A 144 -21.07 -2.03 3.26
C TYR A 144 -21.70 -0.83 2.52
N GLU A 145 -21.08 -0.36 1.46
CA GLU A 145 -21.62 0.68 0.60
C GLU A 145 -22.97 0.30 -0.06
N ASP A 146 -23.29 -0.99 -0.11
CA ASP A 146 -24.54 -1.55 -0.65
C ASP A 146 -25.65 -1.68 0.40
N GLU A 147 -25.30 -1.60 1.69
CA GLU A 147 -26.30 -1.74 2.75
C GLU A 147 -27.29 -0.57 2.71
N PRO A 148 -28.60 -0.86 2.92
CA PRO A 148 -29.61 0.16 3.03
C PRO A 148 -29.38 1.08 4.22
N VAL A 149 -29.49 2.38 4.02
CA VAL A 149 -29.42 3.38 5.08
C VAL A 149 -30.79 3.58 5.71
N TYR A 150 -30.90 3.34 7.00
CA TYR A 150 -32.17 3.47 7.72
C TYR A 150 -32.67 4.92 7.70
N GLY A 151 -33.94 5.09 7.30
CA GLY A 151 -34.59 6.40 7.25
C GLY A 151 -34.19 7.27 6.04
N ALA A 152 -33.28 6.80 5.20
CA ALA A 152 -32.93 7.51 3.97
C ALA A 152 -33.97 7.26 2.87
N THR A 153 -34.27 8.31 2.09
CA THR A 153 -35.18 8.31 0.96
C THR A 153 -34.53 8.97 -0.26
N ILE A 154 -35.18 8.89 -1.41
CA ILE A 154 -34.70 9.56 -2.64
C ILE A 154 -34.62 11.09 -2.45
N ASP A 155 -35.43 11.68 -1.56
CA ASP A 155 -35.41 13.11 -1.27
C ASP A 155 -34.14 13.58 -0.57
N ASP A 156 -33.41 12.67 0.06
CA ASP A 156 -32.10 12.97 0.65
C ASP A 156 -30.99 13.05 -0.43
N LEU A 157 -31.29 12.66 -1.68
CA LEU A 157 -30.35 12.69 -2.80
C LEU A 157 -30.48 13.98 -3.62
N ASP A 158 -29.35 14.47 -4.12
CA ASP A 158 -29.25 15.61 -5.02
C ASP A 158 -29.41 15.13 -6.48
N LEU A 159 -30.66 15.16 -6.98
CA LEU A 159 -30.97 14.67 -8.33
C LEU A 159 -30.34 15.54 -9.44
N ASP A 160 -30.07 16.82 -9.17
CA ASP A 160 -29.38 17.69 -10.12
C ASP A 160 -27.92 17.27 -10.28
N PHE A 161 -27.26 16.96 -9.16
CA PHE A 161 -25.91 16.42 -9.18
C PHE A 161 -25.84 15.01 -9.81
N VAL A 162 -26.84 14.16 -9.55
CA VAL A 162 -26.96 12.86 -10.25
C VAL A 162 -27.11 13.06 -11.75
N SER A 163 -27.91 14.05 -12.18
CA SER A 163 -28.11 14.38 -13.61
C SER A 163 -26.79 14.81 -14.26
N GLN A 164 -25.98 15.65 -13.58
CA GLN A 164 -24.65 16.05 -14.05
C GLN A 164 -23.71 14.83 -14.16
N TYR A 165 -23.77 13.93 -13.19
CA TYR A 165 -23.01 12.68 -13.24
C TYR A 165 -23.44 11.78 -14.40
N CYS A 166 -24.75 11.62 -14.61
CA CYS A 166 -25.30 10.88 -15.75
C CYS A 166 -24.81 11.43 -17.10
N GLN A 167 -24.82 12.75 -17.28
CA GLN A 167 -24.26 13.38 -18.47
C GLN A 167 -22.78 13.09 -18.66
N LYS A 168 -22.02 13.16 -17.58
CA LYS A 168 -20.59 12.90 -17.58
C LYS A 168 -20.25 11.47 -18.04
N ILE A 169 -21.02 10.47 -17.60
CA ILE A 169 -20.82 9.06 -17.97
C ILE A 169 -21.57 8.63 -19.24
N GLY A 170 -22.27 9.57 -19.92
CA GLY A 170 -23.03 9.29 -21.14
C GLY A 170 -24.32 8.49 -20.92
N TYR A 171 -24.93 8.55 -19.73
CA TYR A 171 -26.20 7.89 -19.45
C TYR A 171 -27.37 8.73 -19.92
N ALA A 172 -28.23 8.16 -20.80
CA ALA A 172 -29.23 8.92 -21.55
C ALA A 172 -30.58 9.13 -20.85
N LYS A 173 -30.87 8.38 -19.75
CA LYS A 173 -32.12 8.50 -19.00
C LYS A 173 -31.95 9.47 -17.82
N ASP A 174 -33.09 9.79 -17.16
CA ASP A 174 -33.16 10.69 -16.02
C ASP A 174 -32.42 10.13 -14.78
N ALA A 175 -32.11 11.02 -13.84
CA ALA A 175 -31.40 10.73 -12.60
C ALA A 175 -32.11 9.69 -11.73
N ALA A 176 -33.41 9.78 -11.58
CA ALA A 176 -34.15 8.85 -10.72
C ALA A 176 -34.15 7.43 -11.31
N THR A 177 -34.28 7.33 -12.63
CA THR A 177 -34.13 6.05 -13.35
C THR A 177 -32.73 5.49 -13.20
N TYR A 178 -31.70 6.34 -13.30
CA TYR A 178 -30.30 5.91 -13.06
C TYR A 178 -30.14 5.27 -11.69
N LEU A 179 -30.58 5.94 -10.64
CA LEU A 179 -30.44 5.45 -9.25
C LEU A 179 -31.17 4.12 -9.00
N ARG A 180 -32.31 3.88 -9.66
CA ARG A 180 -33.11 2.66 -9.50
C ARG A 180 -32.65 1.49 -10.36
N THR A 181 -32.06 1.77 -11.52
CA THR A 181 -31.73 0.71 -12.49
C THR A 181 -30.25 0.36 -12.52
N ASN A 182 -29.39 1.23 -11.98
CA ASN A 182 -27.94 1.02 -12.03
C ASN A 182 -27.36 0.81 -10.64
N LYS A 183 -26.48 -0.17 -10.56
CA LYS A 183 -25.60 -0.45 -9.43
C LYS A 183 -26.27 -0.64 -8.06
N GLY A 184 -27.61 -0.75 -8.00
CA GLY A 184 -28.33 -0.92 -6.74
C GLY A 184 -28.20 0.28 -5.79
N TYR A 185 -28.10 1.50 -6.31
CA TYR A 185 -28.14 2.72 -5.49
C TYR A 185 -29.48 2.85 -4.76
N ILE A 186 -30.58 2.50 -5.42
CA ILE A 186 -31.90 2.34 -4.83
C ILE A 186 -32.41 0.95 -5.19
N THR A 187 -32.79 0.17 -4.18
CA THR A 187 -33.38 -1.16 -4.35
C THR A 187 -34.79 -1.18 -3.78
N THR A 188 -35.69 -1.97 -4.37
CA THR A 188 -37.06 -2.12 -3.85
C THR A 188 -37.18 -3.47 -3.14
N VAL A 189 -37.49 -3.43 -1.85
CA VAL A 189 -37.71 -4.61 -1.02
C VAL A 189 -39.14 -4.53 -0.45
N ASN A 190 -39.96 -5.52 -0.71
CA ASN A 190 -41.38 -5.57 -0.30
C ASN A 190 -42.14 -4.29 -0.65
N GLY A 191 -41.90 -3.73 -1.85
CA GLY A 191 -42.58 -2.51 -2.32
C GLY A 191 -42.06 -1.20 -1.72
N VAL A 192 -41.02 -1.25 -0.87
CA VAL A 192 -40.41 -0.07 -0.25
C VAL A 192 -39.02 0.17 -0.85
N GLU A 193 -38.79 1.40 -1.33
CA GLU A 193 -37.47 1.80 -1.81
C GLU A 193 -36.49 1.91 -0.65
N LYS A 194 -35.29 1.40 -0.86
CA LYS A 194 -34.16 1.43 0.07
C LYS A 194 -32.98 2.10 -0.61
N VAL A 195 -32.50 3.16 0.00
CA VAL A 195 -31.32 3.91 -0.48
C VAL A 195 -30.06 3.32 0.12
N SER A 196 -29.08 2.99 -0.71
CA SER A 196 -27.81 2.41 -0.26
C SER A 196 -26.85 3.44 0.33
N GLY A 197 -25.88 2.97 1.11
CA GLY A 197 -24.79 3.79 1.66
C GLY A 197 -24.03 4.52 0.55
N ALA A 198 -23.71 3.83 -0.55
CA ALA A 198 -23.07 4.45 -1.71
C ALA A 198 -23.89 5.63 -2.27
N ALA A 199 -25.20 5.48 -2.39
CA ALA A 199 -26.05 6.55 -2.91
C ALA A 199 -25.97 7.82 -2.02
N ILE A 200 -26.04 7.65 -0.70
CA ILE A 200 -25.93 8.77 0.25
C ILE A 200 -24.55 9.40 0.21
N LEU A 201 -23.47 8.61 0.24
CA LEU A 201 -22.11 9.11 0.27
C LEU A 201 -21.70 9.84 -1.02
N LEU A 202 -22.22 9.38 -2.18
CA LEU A 202 -21.90 9.94 -3.50
C LEU A 202 -22.82 11.08 -3.92
N PHE A 203 -24.11 10.95 -3.63
CA PHE A 203 -25.17 11.81 -4.19
C PHE A 203 -26.03 12.50 -3.12
N GLY A 204 -25.80 12.24 -1.84
CA GLY A 204 -26.59 12.84 -0.76
C GLY A 204 -26.44 14.36 -0.70
N LYS A 205 -27.52 15.05 -0.34
CA LYS A 205 -27.50 16.49 -0.03
C LYS A 205 -26.69 16.79 1.24
N ASP A 206 -26.84 15.92 2.23
CA ASP A 206 -26.12 15.96 3.51
C ASP A 206 -25.78 14.53 3.95
N PRO A 207 -24.68 13.95 3.47
CA PRO A 207 -24.26 12.60 3.82
C PRO A 207 -24.00 12.43 5.32
N GLN A 208 -23.55 13.48 6.02
CA GLN A 208 -23.20 13.44 7.43
C GLN A 208 -24.42 13.32 8.36
N LYS A 209 -25.64 13.59 7.86
CA LYS A 209 -26.90 13.25 8.54
C LYS A 209 -26.96 11.75 8.89
N PHE A 210 -26.43 10.89 8.02
CA PHE A 210 -26.44 9.43 8.16
C PHE A 210 -25.08 8.86 8.58
N PHE A 211 -24.01 9.44 8.07
CA PHE A 211 -22.62 9.01 8.27
C PHE A 211 -21.82 10.13 8.96
N GLN A 212 -22.14 10.44 10.21
CA GLN A 212 -21.63 11.60 10.95
C GLN A 212 -20.10 11.75 10.91
N ARG A 213 -19.37 10.64 10.85
CA ARG A 213 -17.90 10.62 10.82
C ARG A 213 -17.32 10.27 9.45
N ALA A 214 -18.15 10.20 8.38
CA ALA A 214 -17.64 10.07 7.02
C ALA A 214 -17.15 11.44 6.52
N ARG A 215 -16.05 11.91 7.12
CA ARG A 215 -15.40 13.19 6.83
C ARG A 215 -13.88 13.08 6.91
N ILE A 216 -13.17 14.10 6.41
CA ILE A 216 -11.72 14.20 6.49
C ILE A 216 -11.38 15.31 7.47
N ARG A 217 -10.69 14.98 8.55
CA ARG A 217 -10.14 15.94 9.51
C ARG A 217 -8.64 16.07 9.31
N ILE A 218 -8.16 17.31 9.18
CA ILE A 218 -6.77 17.62 8.95
C ILE A 218 -6.23 18.45 10.09
N VAL A 219 -5.16 17.97 10.72
CA VAL A 219 -4.48 18.66 11.82
C VAL A 219 -3.04 18.95 11.43
N ARG A 220 -2.66 20.23 11.49
CA ARG A 220 -1.26 20.67 11.31
C ARG A 220 -0.63 20.90 12.68
N TYR A 221 0.49 20.21 12.92
CA TYR A 221 1.30 20.35 14.13
C TYR A 221 2.59 21.13 13.83
N LEU A 222 3.10 21.84 14.82
CA LEU A 222 4.43 22.42 14.80
C LEU A 222 5.43 21.39 15.36
N GLY A 223 6.52 21.13 14.62
CA GLY A 223 7.50 20.08 14.98
C GLY A 223 7.05 18.71 14.48
N ASP A 224 7.65 17.66 15.06
CA ASP A 224 7.53 16.28 14.58
C ASP A 224 6.75 15.34 15.51
N GLU A 225 6.20 15.87 16.60
CA GLU A 225 5.45 15.09 17.60
C GLU A 225 4.16 15.79 17.98
N GLU A 226 3.13 15.00 18.29
CA GLU A 226 1.89 15.51 18.89
C GLU A 226 2.15 15.84 20.37
N ARG A 227 1.83 17.06 20.77
CA ARG A 227 1.92 17.50 22.16
C ARG A 227 0.55 17.83 22.71
N PHE A 228 0.34 17.52 23.98
CA PHE A 228 -0.95 17.60 24.63
C PHE A 228 -0.94 18.59 25.81
N GLY A 229 -2.13 19.01 26.24
CA GLY A 229 -2.31 19.88 27.40
C GLY A 229 -1.69 21.26 27.18
N ARG A 230 -0.85 21.73 28.12
CA ARG A 230 -0.24 23.07 28.06
C ARG A 230 0.81 23.22 26.96
N GLU A 231 1.34 22.12 26.44
CA GLU A 231 2.34 22.09 25.38
C GLU A 231 1.74 21.86 24.01
N MET A 232 0.41 21.93 23.88
CA MET A 232 -0.29 21.71 22.63
C MET A 232 0.32 22.54 21.50
N ASN A 233 0.66 21.85 20.40
CA ASN A 233 1.35 22.44 19.24
C ASN A 233 0.53 22.39 17.95
N VAL A 234 -0.80 22.36 18.10
CA VAL A 234 -1.73 22.41 16.95
C VAL A 234 -1.72 23.81 16.33
N VAL A 235 -1.42 23.89 15.06
CA VAL A 235 -1.43 25.15 14.28
C VAL A 235 -2.76 25.34 13.57
N LYS A 236 -3.31 24.25 13.01
CA LYS A 236 -4.61 24.23 12.33
C LYS A 236 -5.33 22.92 12.62
N ASP A 237 -6.64 22.97 12.74
CA ASP A 237 -7.54 21.84 12.86
C ASP A 237 -8.79 22.14 12.04
N VAL A 238 -8.97 21.45 10.93
CA VAL A 238 -10.08 21.66 9.99
C VAL A 238 -10.71 20.34 9.61
N SER A 239 -12.03 20.35 9.38
CA SER A 239 -12.79 19.19 8.94
C SER A 239 -13.48 19.51 7.62
N PHE A 240 -13.45 18.58 6.69
CA PHE A 240 -14.14 18.65 5.41
C PHE A 240 -15.26 17.63 5.38
N GLU A 241 -16.46 18.09 5.20
CA GLU A 241 -17.72 17.38 5.14
C GLU A 241 -18.37 17.58 3.75
N GLY A 242 -19.47 16.88 3.49
CA GLY A 242 -20.19 16.85 2.23
C GLY A 242 -20.04 15.51 1.52
N ARG A 243 -20.36 15.50 0.23
CA ARG A 243 -20.20 14.34 -0.65
C ARG A 243 -18.72 13.93 -0.76
N ILE A 244 -18.47 12.65 -1.01
CA ILE A 244 -17.11 12.11 -1.15
C ILE A 244 -16.26 12.96 -2.11
N LEU A 245 -16.81 13.33 -3.27
CA LEU A 245 -16.08 14.14 -4.25
C LEU A 245 -15.66 15.49 -3.66
N GLU A 246 -16.61 16.21 -3.08
CA GLU A 246 -16.39 17.56 -2.55
C GLU A 246 -15.40 17.58 -1.39
N MET A 247 -15.60 16.69 -0.40
CA MET A 247 -14.70 16.64 0.75
C MET A 247 -13.29 16.24 0.35
N THR A 248 -13.14 15.32 -0.61
CA THR A 248 -11.83 14.87 -1.11
C THR A 248 -11.12 16.01 -1.85
N GLN A 249 -11.81 16.71 -2.75
CA GLN A 249 -11.23 17.84 -3.49
C GLN A 249 -10.84 19.00 -2.56
N LYS A 250 -11.68 19.34 -1.58
CA LYS A 250 -11.38 20.36 -0.57
C LYS A 250 -10.18 19.97 0.30
N ALA A 251 -10.10 18.70 0.71
CA ALA A 251 -8.97 18.21 1.50
C ALA A 251 -7.66 18.25 0.69
N ILE A 252 -7.67 17.83 -0.57
CA ILE A 252 -6.52 17.90 -1.46
C ILE A 252 -6.06 19.36 -1.61
N ALA A 253 -6.98 20.27 -1.94
CA ALA A 253 -6.67 21.69 -2.12
C ALA A 253 -6.11 22.32 -0.82
N PHE A 254 -6.61 21.91 0.35
CA PHE A 254 -6.09 22.39 1.62
C PHE A 254 -4.68 21.84 1.91
N VAL A 255 -4.47 20.53 1.74
CA VAL A 255 -3.15 19.90 1.98
C VAL A 255 -2.09 20.51 1.07
N ASP A 256 -2.40 20.79 -0.18
CA ASP A 256 -1.51 21.45 -1.14
C ASP A 256 -0.95 22.77 -0.56
N THR A 257 -1.78 23.54 0.15
CA THR A 257 -1.34 24.79 0.84
C THR A 257 -0.49 24.55 2.09
N GLN A 258 -0.41 23.33 2.60
CA GLN A 258 0.31 22.99 3.83
C GLN A 258 1.63 22.25 3.58
N ILE A 259 1.83 21.67 2.39
CA ILE A 259 3.08 21.04 1.99
C ILE A 259 4.11 22.13 1.73
N LYS A 260 5.27 22.00 2.36
CA LYS A 260 6.36 22.95 2.18
C LYS A 260 7.00 22.79 0.80
N GLU A 261 7.38 23.92 0.21
CA GLU A 261 8.18 23.98 -1.00
C GLU A 261 9.51 24.68 -0.69
N TYR A 262 10.59 24.15 -1.21
CA TYR A 262 11.92 24.68 -1.02
C TYR A 262 12.45 25.22 -2.36
N THR A 263 12.72 26.52 -2.42
CA THR A 263 13.26 27.17 -3.61
C THR A 263 14.73 27.52 -3.38
N PHE A 264 15.59 27.07 -4.27
CA PHE A 264 17.03 27.36 -4.24
C PHE A 264 17.55 27.67 -5.64
N LEU A 265 18.73 28.32 -5.71
CA LEU A 265 19.39 28.64 -6.98
C LEU A 265 20.08 27.36 -7.51
N GLY A 266 19.66 26.88 -8.67
CA GLY A 266 20.27 25.74 -9.35
C GLY A 266 21.61 26.05 -10.00
N GLU A 267 22.28 25.06 -10.57
CA GLU A 267 23.61 25.21 -11.21
C GLU A 267 23.59 26.14 -12.44
N ASP A 268 22.43 26.19 -13.12
CA ASP A 268 22.23 27.05 -14.29
C ASP A 268 21.86 28.51 -13.94
N ALA A 269 22.04 28.89 -12.67
CA ALA A 269 21.60 30.19 -12.12
C ALA A 269 20.07 30.41 -12.24
N LEU A 270 19.29 29.36 -12.40
CA LEU A 270 17.82 29.38 -12.36
C LEU A 270 17.32 28.93 -11.00
N PHE A 271 16.19 29.47 -10.56
CA PHE A 271 15.54 29.02 -9.35
C PHE A 271 14.85 27.65 -9.59
N VAL A 272 15.14 26.71 -8.73
CA VAL A 272 14.49 25.37 -8.71
C VAL A 272 13.65 25.28 -7.44
N THR A 273 12.38 24.93 -7.59
CA THR A 273 11.46 24.68 -6.47
C THR A 273 11.18 23.19 -6.37
N ILE A 274 11.42 22.62 -5.19
CA ILE A 274 11.17 21.20 -4.92
C ILE A 274 10.16 21.11 -3.79
N PRO A 275 9.02 20.42 -4.01
CA PRO A 275 8.06 20.17 -2.94
C PRO A 275 8.62 19.15 -1.94
N GLN A 276 8.22 19.28 -0.67
CA GLN A 276 8.61 18.38 0.41
C GLN A 276 8.25 16.92 0.10
N TYR A 277 7.13 16.71 -0.56
CA TYR A 277 6.66 15.40 -1.05
C TYR A 277 6.20 15.53 -2.49
N PRO A 278 6.40 14.53 -3.35
CA PRO A 278 5.79 14.52 -4.68
C PRO A 278 4.26 14.67 -4.56
N PRO A 279 3.64 15.58 -5.33
CA PRO A 279 2.19 15.85 -5.23
C PRO A 279 1.33 14.63 -5.40
N PHE A 280 1.74 13.70 -6.24
CA PHE A 280 1.05 12.43 -6.42
C PHE A 280 0.97 11.62 -5.12
N CYS A 281 2.06 11.54 -4.34
CA CYS A 281 2.15 10.65 -3.18
C CYS A 281 1.14 11.00 -2.08
N TRP A 282 1.06 12.24 -1.65
CA TRP A 282 0.13 12.65 -0.60
C TRP A 282 -1.32 12.73 -1.12
N THR A 283 -1.53 13.06 -2.40
CA THR A 283 -2.86 13.03 -3.03
C THR A 283 -3.39 11.60 -3.08
N GLU A 284 -2.58 10.64 -3.53
CA GLU A 284 -2.94 9.22 -3.58
C GLU A 284 -3.32 8.68 -2.20
N LEU A 285 -2.61 9.08 -1.13
CA LEU A 285 -2.97 8.68 0.23
C LEU A 285 -4.34 9.20 0.66
N ILE A 286 -4.70 10.45 0.33
CA ILE A 286 -6.03 11.00 0.63
C ILE A 286 -7.10 10.21 -0.12
N VAL A 287 -6.89 9.98 -1.40
CA VAL A 287 -7.83 9.26 -2.28
C VAL A 287 -8.02 7.82 -1.79
N ASN A 288 -6.92 7.13 -1.48
CA ASN A 288 -6.96 5.76 -0.95
C ASN A 288 -7.64 5.69 0.41
N ALA A 289 -7.41 6.67 1.29
CA ALA A 289 -8.07 6.73 2.60
C ALA A 289 -9.59 6.83 2.46
N VAL A 290 -10.10 7.55 1.45
CA VAL A 290 -11.54 7.69 1.17
C VAL A 290 -12.08 6.44 0.46
N ALA A 291 -11.40 5.97 -0.60
CA ALA A 291 -11.84 4.83 -1.40
C ALA A 291 -11.89 3.53 -0.59
N HIS A 292 -10.96 3.36 0.36
CA HIS A 292 -10.82 2.14 1.15
C HIS A 292 -11.28 2.27 2.61
N ARG A 293 -11.84 3.43 3.02
CA ARG A 293 -12.45 3.59 4.34
C ARG A 293 -13.50 2.53 4.60
N ASP A 294 -13.51 1.98 5.80
CA ASP A 294 -14.62 1.17 6.27
C ASP A 294 -15.76 2.07 6.77
N TYR A 295 -16.77 2.25 5.93
CA TYR A 295 -17.92 3.12 6.25
C TYR A 295 -18.87 2.52 7.29
N SER A 296 -18.69 1.24 7.69
CA SER A 296 -19.40 0.65 8.82
C SER A 296 -18.90 1.18 10.17
N ILE A 297 -17.69 1.74 10.20
CA ILE A 297 -17.11 2.35 11.39
C ILE A 297 -17.62 3.78 11.51
N LEU A 298 -18.62 4.00 12.36
CA LEU A 298 -19.30 5.29 12.50
C LEU A 298 -18.64 6.22 13.51
N GLY A 299 -17.70 5.73 14.32
CA GLY A 299 -17.16 6.44 15.49
C GLY A 299 -15.94 7.32 15.23
N THR A 300 -15.28 7.24 14.05
CA THR A 300 -14.02 7.93 13.79
C THR A 300 -13.91 8.47 12.38
N ASP A 301 -13.16 9.56 12.25
CA ASP A 301 -12.91 10.28 10.98
C ASP A 301 -11.75 9.63 10.19
N ILE A 302 -11.60 9.98 8.90
CA ILE A 302 -10.29 9.92 8.26
C ILE A 302 -9.47 11.05 8.86
N MET A 303 -8.30 10.73 9.40
CA MET A 303 -7.43 11.71 10.04
C MET A 303 -6.17 11.92 9.21
N ILE A 304 -5.88 13.19 8.88
CA ILE A 304 -4.65 13.59 8.24
C ILE A 304 -3.86 14.47 9.20
N LYS A 305 -2.62 14.08 9.50
CA LYS A 305 -1.73 14.79 10.41
C LYS A 305 -0.51 15.26 9.64
N ILE A 306 -0.27 16.56 9.66
CA ILE A 306 0.84 17.18 8.95
C ILE A 306 1.81 17.72 10.00
N PHE A 307 3.06 17.25 9.95
CA PHE A 307 4.18 17.67 10.80
C PHE A 307 5.22 18.40 9.98
N ASP A 308 6.31 18.83 10.60
CA ASP A 308 7.34 19.56 9.88
C ASP A 308 8.13 18.68 8.90
N HIS A 309 8.35 17.39 9.23
CA HIS A 309 9.14 16.48 8.41
C HIS A 309 8.41 15.17 8.07
N HIS A 310 7.16 15.01 8.46
CA HIS A 310 6.37 13.85 8.05
C HIS A 310 4.87 14.17 7.93
N TYR A 311 4.20 13.34 7.18
CA TYR A 311 2.78 13.40 6.86
C TYR A 311 2.15 12.04 7.17
N VAL A 312 1.04 12.02 7.89
CA VAL A 312 0.38 10.77 8.30
C VAL A 312 -1.08 10.80 7.87
N VAL A 313 -1.54 9.71 7.26
CA VAL A 313 -2.95 9.47 6.97
C VAL A 313 -3.41 8.25 7.75
N GLU A 314 -4.49 8.38 8.50
CA GLU A 314 -5.15 7.32 9.25
C GLU A 314 -6.56 7.12 8.68
N SER A 315 -6.87 5.91 8.20
CA SER A 315 -8.18 5.56 7.66
C SER A 315 -8.80 4.42 8.44
N PRO A 316 -10.08 4.54 8.86
CA PRO A 316 -10.79 3.48 9.56
C PRO A 316 -10.96 2.24 8.69
N GLY A 317 -10.64 1.07 9.24
CA GLY A 317 -10.72 -0.24 8.62
C GLY A 317 -9.38 -0.99 8.66
N ILE A 318 -9.40 -2.25 8.28
CA ILE A 318 -8.19 -3.07 8.06
C ILE A 318 -7.84 -3.04 6.56
N LEU A 319 -6.70 -3.57 6.16
CA LEU A 319 -6.41 -3.77 4.74
C LEU A 319 -7.43 -4.75 4.13
N PRO A 320 -8.03 -4.42 2.97
CA PRO A 320 -9.17 -5.18 2.44
C PRO A 320 -8.74 -6.45 1.71
N GLY A 321 -9.58 -7.48 1.79
CA GLY A 321 -9.40 -8.73 1.05
C GLY A 321 -8.11 -9.46 1.43
N MET A 322 -7.29 -9.76 0.42
CA MET A 322 -5.98 -10.41 0.56
C MET A 322 -4.82 -9.43 0.56
N VAL A 323 -5.08 -8.12 0.60
CA VAL A 323 -4.03 -7.11 0.68
C VAL A 323 -3.37 -7.17 2.06
N ARG A 324 -2.03 -7.22 2.07
CA ARG A 324 -1.17 -7.20 3.26
C ARG A 324 -0.06 -6.19 3.05
N ILE A 325 0.60 -5.78 4.12
CA ILE A 325 1.68 -4.78 4.05
C ILE A 325 2.82 -5.23 3.13
N ASP A 326 3.14 -6.52 3.13
CA ASP A 326 4.20 -7.12 2.31
C ASP A 326 3.86 -7.22 0.83
N ASN A 327 2.57 -7.36 0.48
CA ASN A 327 2.10 -7.50 -0.90
C ASN A 327 1.32 -6.29 -1.44
N ILE A 328 1.18 -5.20 -0.66
CA ILE A 328 0.36 -4.02 -0.98
C ILE A 328 0.72 -3.34 -2.30
N ARG A 329 1.94 -3.55 -2.79
CA ARG A 329 2.41 -3.00 -4.07
C ARG A 329 1.93 -3.80 -5.28
N GLN A 330 1.56 -5.07 -5.09
CA GLN A 330 1.16 -6.00 -6.17
C GLN A 330 -0.32 -6.38 -6.11
N MET A 331 -0.90 -6.40 -4.90
CA MET A 331 -2.27 -6.84 -4.70
C MET A 331 -3.25 -5.66 -4.70
N HIS A 332 -4.37 -5.88 -5.38
CA HIS A 332 -5.42 -4.87 -5.49
C HIS A 332 -6.76 -5.45 -5.05
N PHE A 333 -7.42 -4.74 -4.18
CA PHE A 333 -8.78 -5.08 -3.74
C PHE A 333 -9.53 -3.78 -3.40
N SER A 334 -10.72 -3.61 -3.96
CA SER A 334 -11.56 -2.46 -3.64
C SER A 334 -12.54 -2.83 -2.52
N ARG A 335 -12.46 -2.13 -1.39
CA ARG A 335 -13.45 -2.25 -0.30
C ARG A 335 -14.81 -1.68 -0.70
N ASN A 336 -14.79 -0.58 -1.43
CA ASN A 336 -15.97 0.16 -1.86
C ASN A 336 -15.92 0.35 -3.39
N PRO A 337 -16.26 -0.69 -4.19
CA PRO A 337 -16.10 -0.65 -5.64
C PRO A 337 -16.94 0.44 -6.33
N LYS A 338 -18.13 0.78 -5.84
CA LYS A 338 -18.96 1.85 -6.41
C LYS A 338 -18.37 3.23 -6.16
N ILE A 339 -17.84 3.44 -4.94
CA ILE A 339 -17.14 4.68 -4.58
C ILE A 339 -15.86 4.82 -5.41
N ALA A 340 -15.07 3.74 -5.53
CA ALA A 340 -13.85 3.75 -6.33
C ALA A 340 -14.12 4.04 -7.81
N GLU A 341 -15.16 3.42 -8.38
CA GLU A 341 -15.57 3.66 -9.75
C GLU A 341 -16.04 5.11 -9.96
N PHE A 342 -16.86 5.64 -9.06
CA PHE A 342 -17.27 7.04 -9.12
C PHE A 342 -16.07 8.00 -9.08
N MET A 343 -15.11 7.77 -8.16
CA MET A 343 -13.89 8.59 -8.07
C MET A 343 -13.02 8.48 -9.32
N ARG A 344 -13.01 7.34 -10.00
CA ARG A 344 -12.34 7.14 -11.30
C ARG A 344 -12.94 8.00 -12.39
N GLU A 345 -14.28 8.11 -12.48
CA GLU A 345 -14.96 8.98 -13.44
C GLU A 345 -14.56 10.46 -13.27
N TYR A 346 -14.22 10.86 -12.05
CA TYR A 346 -13.66 12.19 -11.74
C TYR A 346 -12.13 12.25 -11.79
N LYS A 347 -11.46 11.20 -12.30
CA LYS A 347 -9.98 11.10 -12.46
C LYS A 347 -9.20 11.23 -11.15
N LEU A 348 -9.85 10.97 -10.01
CA LEU A 348 -9.19 10.92 -8.70
C LEU A 348 -8.49 9.57 -8.48
N VAL A 349 -9.03 8.48 -9.05
CA VAL A 349 -8.45 7.13 -9.02
C VAL A 349 -8.01 6.75 -10.44
N LYS A 350 -6.86 6.10 -10.59
CA LYS A 350 -6.40 5.51 -11.85
C LYS A 350 -6.69 4.00 -11.88
N GLU A 351 -7.03 3.47 -13.05
CA GLU A 351 -7.55 2.10 -13.23
C GLU A 351 -6.58 0.97 -12.93
N PHE A 352 -5.27 1.23 -12.92
CA PHE A 352 -4.27 0.17 -13.08
C PHE A 352 -3.69 -0.39 -11.78
N GLY A 353 -4.21 0.00 -10.60
CA GLY A 353 -3.69 -0.47 -9.33
C GLY A 353 -2.22 -0.11 -9.06
N GLU A 354 -1.62 0.75 -9.86
CA GLU A 354 -0.22 1.16 -9.75
C GLU A 354 0.01 2.27 -8.72
N GLY A 355 -1.04 2.77 -8.06
CA GLY A 355 -0.97 3.95 -7.20
C GLY A 355 0.04 3.79 -6.08
N VAL A 356 -0.01 2.67 -5.36
CA VAL A 356 0.91 2.38 -4.25
C VAL A 356 2.34 2.19 -4.78
N ASP A 357 2.54 1.36 -5.82
CA ASP A 357 3.88 1.13 -6.39
C ASP A 357 4.51 2.42 -6.94
N ARG A 358 3.71 3.23 -7.62
CA ARG A 358 4.13 4.55 -8.12
C ARG A 358 4.52 5.49 -6.97
N MET A 359 3.79 5.48 -5.86
CA MET A 359 4.10 6.29 -4.68
C MET A 359 5.47 5.89 -4.10
N PHE A 360 5.77 4.59 -3.98
CA PHE A 360 7.08 4.11 -3.55
C PHE A 360 8.19 4.59 -4.49
N ARG A 361 7.96 4.52 -5.80
CA ARG A 361 8.92 4.96 -6.81
C ARG A 361 9.15 6.47 -6.77
N GLU A 362 8.07 7.28 -6.76
CA GLU A 362 8.20 8.75 -6.74
C GLU A 362 8.84 9.28 -5.45
N MET A 363 8.54 8.64 -4.29
CA MET A 363 9.24 8.99 -3.04
C MET A 363 10.74 8.72 -3.14
N ALA A 364 11.13 7.58 -3.69
CA ALA A 364 12.55 7.24 -3.88
C ALA A 364 13.24 8.17 -4.89
N GLU A 365 12.56 8.51 -6.00
CA GLU A 365 13.06 9.45 -7.00
C GLU A 365 13.25 10.87 -6.43
N ALA A 366 12.42 11.27 -5.47
CA ALA A 366 12.54 12.52 -4.73
C ALA A 366 13.59 12.48 -3.59
N GLY A 367 14.28 11.33 -3.38
CA GLY A 367 15.24 11.13 -2.30
C GLY A 367 14.60 11.03 -0.90
N ASN A 368 13.31 10.78 -0.83
CA ASN A 368 12.57 10.59 0.42
C ASN A 368 12.54 9.10 0.83
N PRO A 369 12.43 8.79 2.14
CA PRO A 369 12.22 7.43 2.61
C PRO A 369 10.95 6.80 2.01
N ALA A 370 10.95 5.46 1.92
CA ALA A 370 9.77 4.72 1.47
C ALA A 370 8.57 4.98 2.37
N PRO A 371 7.34 4.97 1.82
CA PRO A 371 6.11 5.05 2.62
C PRO A 371 6.03 3.92 3.65
N GLU A 372 5.68 4.25 4.89
CA GLU A 372 5.51 3.30 5.97
C GLU A 372 4.03 2.98 6.17
N TYR A 373 3.66 1.72 5.98
CA TYR A 373 2.32 1.21 6.23
C TYR A 373 2.26 0.48 7.55
N LYS A 374 1.24 0.76 8.35
CA LYS A 374 0.94 0.03 9.59
C LYS A 374 -0.55 -0.21 9.69
N GLN A 375 -0.93 -1.41 10.14
CA GLN A 375 -2.28 -1.71 10.56
C GLN A 375 -2.30 -1.90 12.07
N VAL A 376 -3.10 -1.11 12.77
CA VAL A 376 -3.27 -1.20 14.21
C VAL A 376 -4.77 -1.39 14.47
N GLU A 377 -5.14 -2.57 14.96
CA GLU A 377 -6.54 -2.96 15.13
C GLU A 377 -7.35 -2.72 13.84
N PHE A 378 -8.36 -1.85 13.89
CA PHE A 378 -9.22 -1.48 12.76
C PHE A 378 -8.86 -0.10 12.18
N MET A 379 -7.58 0.21 12.09
CA MET A 379 -7.05 1.44 11.51
C MET A 379 -5.85 1.16 10.62
N VAL A 380 -5.89 1.61 9.39
CA VAL A 380 -4.73 1.66 8.50
C VAL A 380 -4.08 3.03 8.63
N LYS A 381 -2.79 3.04 8.93
CA LYS A 381 -1.97 4.23 9.08
C LYS A 381 -0.84 4.21 8.06
N VAL A 382 -0.69 5.30 7.30
CA VAL A 382 0.39 5.47 6.33
C VAL A 382 1.16 6.74 6.64
N ARG A 383 2.49 6.64 6.66
CA ARG A 383 3.39 7.75 6.92
C ARG A 383 4.32 7.98 5.75
N LEU A 384 4.41 9.24 5.32
CA LEU A 384 5.47 9.73 4.43
C LEU A 384 6.46 10.53 5.25
N ASN A 385 7.75 10.21 5.13
CA ASN A 385 8.83 10.97 5.75
C ASN A 385 9.53 11.82 4.69
N SER A 386 9.96 13.02 5.06
CA SER A 386 10.75 13.89 4.19
C SER A 386 12.22 13.89 4.60
N SER A 387 13.11 13.75 3.62
CA SER A 387 14.55 13.98 3.78
C SER A 387 14.91 15.44 3.68
N LEU A 388 14.03 16.28 3.14
CA LEU A 388 14.26 17.72 3.00
C LEU A 388 14.07 18.40 4.37
N ARG A 389 15.15 19.00 4.86
CA ARG A 389 15.17 19.81 6.08
C ARG A 389 15.71 21.19 5.74
N GLU A 390 15.27 22.21 6.46
CA GLU A 390 15.75 23.59 6.28
C GLU A 390 17.28 23.65 6.36
N ASP A 391 17.91 22.93 7.31
CA ASP A 391 19.36 22.83 7.44
C ASP A 391 20.06 22.18 6.22
N THR A 392 19.36 21.31 5.49
CA THR A 392 19.89 20.65 4.30
C THR A 392 19.86 21.58 3.11
N VAL A 393 18.82 22.42 3.02
CA VAL A 393 18.67 23.46 1.99
C VAL A 393 19.66 24.61 2.25
N GLU A 394 19.84 25.06 3.50
CA GLU A 394 20.85 26.06 3.88
C GLU A 394 22.28 25.59 3.61
N LYS A 395 22.58 24.31 3.87
CA LYS A 395 23.88 23.72 3.55
C LYS A 395 24.11 23.55 2.06
N ALA A 396 23.07 23.30 1.26
CA ALA A 396 23.16 23.28 -0.20
C ALA A 396 23.37 24.68 -0.77
N THR A 397 22.72 25.73 -0.21
CA THR A 397 22.93 27.13 -0.57
C THR A 397 24.28 27.67 -0.11
N GLN A 398 24.80 27.27 1.04
CA GLN A 398 26.15 27.67 1.51
C GLN A 398 27.30 26.93 0.81
N LYS A 399 27.03 25.76 0.18
CA LYS A 399 28.01 25.00 -0.62
C LYS A 399 28.07 25.36 -2.10
N SER A 400 27.26 26.30 -2.56
CA SER A 400 27.38 26.89 -3.90
C SER A 400 28.57 27.90 -4.03
N SER A 401 29.38 28.07 -2.98
CA SER A 401 30.80 28.48 -3.12
C SER A 401 31.63 27.19 -3.30
N PRO A 402 32.62 27.16 -4.21
CA PRO A 402 33.07 25.92 -4.81
C PRO A 402 33.90 25.06 -3.87
N LYS A 403 33.39 23.93 -3.39
CA LYS A 403 34.11 22.66 -3.21
C LYS A 403 33.25 21.56 -2.56
N SER A 404 32.94 20.60 -3.41
CA SER A 404 32.97 19.12 -3.18
C SER A 404 32.50 18.51 -1.87
N THR A 405 31.50 17.65 -1.87
CA THR A 405 31.54 16.25 -1.36
C THR A 405 30.17 15.58 -1.17
N LEU A 406 29.03 16.25 -1.34
CA LEU A 406 27.71 15.62 -1.23
C LEU A 406 27.06 15.28 -2.60
N LYS A 407 27.70 15.65 -3.69
CA LYS A 407 27.32 15.30 -5.08
C LYS A 407 27.70 13.88 -5.49
N GLU A 408 28.61 13.22 -4.77
CA GLU A 408 29.16 11.94 -5.24
C GLU A 408 28.24 10.74 -5.05
N ASN A 409 27.30 10.74 -4.11
CA ASN A 409 26.51 9.53 -3.85
C ASN A 409 25.13 9.50 -4.49
N ILE A 410 24.47 10.64 -4.75
CA ILE A 410 23.14 10.68 -5.38
C ILE A 410 23.26 10.84 -6.90
N ASN A 411 24.22 11.63 -7.38
CA ASN A 411 24.46 11.77 -8.82
C ASN A 411 25.08 10.51 -9.46
N ASN A 412 25.87 9.72 -8.72
CA ASN A 412 26.50 8.53 -9.28
C ASN A 412 25.51 7.42 -9.68
N GLU A 413 24.39 7.21 -8.98
CA GLU A 413 23.41 6.17 -9.37
C GLU A 413 22.45 6.64 -10.47
N VAL A 414 22.01 7.90 -10.46
CA VAL A 414 21.10 8.44 -11.48
C VAL A 414 21.86 8.78 -12.77
N GLU A 415 23.06 9.34 -12.67
CA GLU A 415 23.94 9.55 -13.82
C GLU A 415 24.40 8.23 -14.44
N GLN A 416 24.75 7.21 -13.63
CA GLN A 416 25.12 5.89 -14.16
C GLN A 416 23.96 5.25 -14.94
N LYS A 417 22.73 5.24 -14.44
CA LYS A 417 21.57 4.68 -15.16
C LYS A 417 21.19 5.48 -16.39
N THR A 418 21.33 6.79 -16.37
CA THR A 418 21.05 7.66 -17.52
C THR A 418 22.15 7.53 -18.58
N VAL A 419 23.40 7.48 -18.15
CA VAL A 419 24.58 7.26 -19.02
C VAL A 419 24.53 5.85 -19.63
N GLU A 420 24.19 4.81 -18.86
CA GLU A 420 24.02 3.44 -19.39
C GLU A 420 22.95 3.35 -20.46
N LYS A 421 21.77 3.96 -20.25
CA LYS A 421 20.71 4.00 -21.27
C LYS A 421 21.12 4.80 -22.53
N THR A 422 21.89 5.87 -22.36
CA THR A 422 22.42 6.66 -23.50
C THR A 422 23.47 5.88 -24.26
N VAL A 423 24.38 5.20 -23.57
CA VAL A 423 25.40 4.34 -24.17
C VAL A 423 24.75 3.19 -24.97
N GLU A 424 23.74 2.53 -24.43
CA GLU A 424 23.01 1.47 -25.16
C GLU A 424 22.38 1.99 -26.47
N LYS A 425 21.78 3.20 -26.43
CA LYS A 425 21.19 3.83 -27.62
C LYS A 425 22.24 4.18 -28.65
N ILE A 426 23.41 4.72 -28.24
CA ILE A 426 24.54 5.00 -29.13
C ILE A 426 25.04 3.72 -29.78
N LEU A 427 25.24 2.65 -29.01
CA LEU A 427 25.70 1.36 -29.57
C LEU A 427 24.69 0.74 -30.53
N LYS A 428 23.39 0.85 -30.26
CA LYS A 428 22.33 0.41 -31.18
C LYS A 428 22.38 1.18 -32.51
N LEU A 429 22.54 2.49 -32.48
CA LEU A 429 22.63 3.30 -33.70
C LEU A 429 23.90 3.03 -34.46
N ILE A 430 25.05 2.85 -33.82
CA ILE A 430 26.31 2.44 -34.45
C ILE A 430 26.19 1.07 -35.13
N LYS A 431 25.48 0.11 -34.48
CA LYS A 431 25.25 -1.23 -35.03
C LYS A 431 24.40 -1.20 -36.29
N VAL A 432 23.41 -0.31 -36.35
CA VAL A 432 22.50 -0.15 -37.50
C VAL A 432 23.17 0.67 -38.62
N SER A 433 23.95 1.68 -38.28
CA SER A 433 24.64 2.56 -39.22
C SER A 433 26.07 2.81 -38.77
N PRO A 434 27.05 1.96 -39.17
CA PRO A 434 28.46 2.10 -38.75
C PRO A 434 29.15 3.41 -39.16
N HIS A 435 28.64 4.07 -40.20
CA HIS A 435 29.17 5.32 -40.71
C HIS A 435 28.58 6.58 -40.01
N ILE A 436 27.66 6.41 -39.03
CA ILE A 436 26.97 7.51 -38.37
C ILE A 436 27.95 8.48 -37.73
N THR A 437 27.72 9.76 -37.94
CA THR A 437 28.55 10.84 -37.40
C THR A 437 28.07 11.26 -36.00
N ALA A 438 28.93 11.91 -35.21
CA ALA A 438 28.56 12.48 -33.90
C ALA A 438 27.40 13.50 -34.00
N LYS A 439 27.32 14.24 -35.13
CA LYS A 439 26.22 15.18 -35.39
C LYS A 439 24.87 14.45 -35.61
N GLU A 440 24.88 13.35 -36.35
CA GLU A 440 23.68 12.53 -36.58
C GLU A 440 23.26 11.78 -35.33
N LEU A 441 24.20 11.28 -34.52
CA LEU A 441 23.91 10.69 -33.21
C LEU A 441 23.26 11.71 -32.28
N ALA A 442 23.77 12.94 -32.25
CA ALA A 442 23.20 14.03 -31.46
C ALA A 442 21.76 14.35 -31.88
N ALA A 443 21.50 14.42 -33.19
CA ALA A 443 20.17 14.67 -33.73
C ALA A 443 19.18 13.52 -33.42
N ASN A 444 19.59 12.25 -33.61
CA ASN A 444 18.76 11.07 -33.37
C ASN A 444 18.42 10.87 -31.88
N LEU A 445 19.29 11.29 -30.98
CA LEU A 445 19.11 11.10 -29.54
C LEU A 445 18.61 12.37 -28.82
N SER A 446 18.39 13.47 -29.55
CA SER A 446 18.00 14.78 -29.02
C SER A 446 18.96 15.27 -27.91
N LEU A 447 20.26 15.02 -28.09
CA LEU A 447 21.33 15.40 -27.16
C LEU A 447 22.26 16.44 -27.77
N SER A 448 23.01 17.16 -26.92
CA SER A 448 24.02 18.10 -27.42
C SER A 448 25.15 17.35 -28.12
N ARG A 449 25.70 17.96 -29.20
CA ARG A 449 26.82 17.38 -29.93
C ARG A 449 28.04 17.16 -29.02
N ARG A 450 28.32 18.07 -28.09
CA ARG A 450 29.43 17.98 -27.13
C ARG A 450 29.26 16.78 -26.20
N GLY A 451 28.01 16.53 -25.68
CA GLY A 451 27.72 15.36 -24.84
C GLY A 451 27.90 14.02 -25.58
N ILE A 452 27.52 13.94 -26.85
CA ILE A 452 27.77 12.75 -27.68
C ILE A 452 29.27 12.55 -27.95
N GLU A 453 30.04 13.63 -28.25
CA GLU A 453 31.48 13.54 -28.46
C GLU A 453 32.23 13.04 -27.20
N GLU A 454 31.80 13.48 -25.99
CA GLU A 454 32.32 12.99 -24.72
C GLU A 454 31.99 11.51 -24.47
N GLN A 455 30.76 11.07 -24.77
CA GLN A 455 30.36 9.65 -24.67
C GLN A 455 31.14 8.78 -25.64
N ILE A 456 31.31 9.20 -26.89
CA ILE A 456 32.13 8.49 -27.88
C ILE A 456 33.58 8.39 -27.41
N LYS A 457 34.15 9.46 -26.84
CA LYS A 457 35.51 9.47 -26.29
C LYS A 457 35.65 8.47 -25.14
N SER A 458 34.66 8.41 -24.24
CA SER A 458 34.62 7.44 -23.14
C SER A 458 34.52 5.99 -23.64
N LEU A 459 33.65 5.73 -24.62
CA LEU A 459 33.48 4.38 -25.20
C LEU A 459 34.75 3.92 -25.95
N LYS A 460 35.47 4.84 -26.61
CA LYS A 460 36.78 4.55 -27.19
C LYS A 460 37.84 4.22 -26.13
N ALA A 461 37.90 5.02 -25.08
CA ALA A 461 38.86 4.82 -23.99
C ALA A 461 38.61 3.48 -23.24
N LYS A 462 37.35 3.05 -23.14
CA LYS A 462 36.95 1.75 -22.57
C LYS A 462 37.11 0.58 -23.54
N GLY A 463 37.55 0.82 -24.79
CA GLY A 463 37.73 -0.22 -25.82
C GLY A 463 36.42 -0.84 -26.32
N ILE A 464 35.25 -0.22 -26.03
CA ILE A 464 33.93 -0.75 -26.47
C ILE A 464 33.65 -0.49 -27.93
N ILE A 465 34.13 0.65 -28.46
CA ILE A 465 34.06 0.99 -29.87
C ILE A 465 35.45 1.42 -30.38
N ARG A 466 35.71 1.15 -31.64
CA ARG A 466 36.91 1.67 -32.35
C ARG A 466 36.51 2.32 -33.66
N ARG A 467 37.31 3.30 -34.10
CA ARG A 467 37.18 3.90 -35.43
C ARG A 467 38.09 3.17 -36.39
N VAL A 468 37.55 2.74 -37.50
CA VAL A 468 38.30 2.08 -38.58
C VAL A 468 38.30 3.00 -39.78
N GLY A 469 39.49 3.33 -40.30
CA GLY A 469 39.68 4.24 -41.46
C GLY A 469 39.88 5.74 -41.06
N PRO A 470 40.01 6.63 -42.05
CA PRO A 470 40.27 8.04 -41.83
C PRO A 470 39.08 8.79 -41.22
N ASP A 471 39.31 9.99 -40.67
CA ASP A 471 38.30 10.81 -40.02
C ASP A 471 37.13 11.18 -40.97
N LYS A 472 37.39 11.33 -42.25
CA LYS A 472 36.36 11.45 -43.29
C LYS A 472 36.22 10.12 -44.02
N GLY A 473 35.07 9.46 -43.87
CA GLY A 473 34.76 8.22 -44.57
C GLY A 473 35.04 6.90 -43.81
N GLY A 474 35.64 6.97 -42.58
CA GLY A 474 35.80 5.78 -41.74
C GLY A 474 34.47 5.39 -41.05
N HIS A 475 34.45 4.19 -40.45
CA HIS A 475 33.27 3.66 -39.74
C HIS A 475 33.60 3.24 -38.30
N TRP A 476 32.56 3.09 -37.52
CA TRP A 476 32.63 2.60 -36.16
C TRP A 476 32.52 1.08 -36.12
N GLU A 477 33.34 0.45 -35.30
CA GLU A 477 33.26 -0.98 -35.02
C GLU A 477 33.07 -1.20 -33.51
N ILE A 478 32.08 -2.04 -33.18
CA ILE A 478 31.85 -2.44 -31.78
C ILE A 478 32.75 -3.62 -31.45
N VAL A 479 33.61 -3.47 -30.45
CA VAL A 479 34.53 -4.52 -30.03
C VAL A 479 33.80 -5.41 -29.02
N ASN A 480 33.53 -6.68 -29.36
CA ASN A 480 32.92 -7.64 -28.46
C ASN A 480 33.89 -7.97 -27.32
N ILE A 481 33.57 -7.45 -26.10
CA ILE A 481 34.23 -7.90 -24.89
C ILE A 481 33.51 -9.16 -24.43
N THR A 482 34.05 -10.33 -24.76
CA THR A 482 33.69 -11.58 -24.10
C THR A 482 34.03 -11.44 -22.64
N LYS A 483 33.00 -11.50 -21.76
CA LYS A 483 33.22 -11.57 -20.33
C LYS A 483 34.13 -12.74 -20.00
N LYS A 484 35.27 -12.46 -19.42
CA LYS A 484 35.98 -13.42 -18.57
C LYS A 484 35.46 -13.37 -17.16
#